data_576c7484c82ca47a68c4126755676acf
#
_entry.id   576c7484c82ca47a68c4126755676acf
#
_cell.length_a   1.000
_cell.length_b   1.000
_cell.length_c   1.000
_cell.angle_alpha   90.00
_cell.angle_beta   90.00
_cell.angle_gamma   90.00
#
_symmetry.space_group_name_H-M   'P 1'
#
loop_
_entity.id
_entity.type
_entity.pdbx_description
1 polymer ?
#
loop_
_entity_poly.entity_id
_entity_poly.type
_entity_poly.pdbx_seq_one_letter_code
_entity_poly.pdbx_strand_id
1 'polypeptide(L)'
;MRNSTFLLAFLLFCSTALFAKERQFYQIKIYHLTTTSQEALVDNYLEKAFLPALHRAGIKQAGVFKPVTPDTADIRIYVFIPFQSMEQFVNLDKTLQADKLLSANSQAYTDAPWNNIPFARIESILLQAFPGMPIMEAPVLSAPKSERVYELRSYESPSEKYHINKVKMFNTGDEIGIFKSLGFHAVFYASVISGPRMPNLMYMTTFNSKEDRDAHWKAFSADPRWKSLSALEEYSHNVSKSDILFLRPVNYSDI
;
A
#
# COMPACT_ATOMS: atom_id res chain seq x y z
N MET A 1 -68.45 34.24 8.90
CA MET A 1 -67.44 33.42 9.61
C MET A 1 -66.66 32.64 8.57
N ARG A 2 -65.43 33.07 8.27
CA ARG A 2 -64.60 32.49 7.19
C ARG A 2 -63.41 31.80 7.81
N ASN A 3 -63.42 30.46 7.81
CA ASN A 3 -62.34 29.64 8.34
C ASN A 3 -61.19 29.60 7.34
N SER A 4 -60.04 30.17 7.72
CA SER A 4 -58.78 30.05 6.98
C SER A 4 -57.97 28.87 7.57
N THR A 5 -57.88 27.79 6.80
CA THR A 5 -57.04 26.63 7.12
C THR A 5 -55.61 26.91 6.63
N PHE A 6 -54.69 27.16 7.55
CA PHE A 6 -53.24 27.25 7.23
C PHE A 6 -52.68 25.85 7.00
N LEU A 7 -52.27 25.55 5.76
CA LEU A 7 -51.56 24.32 5.41
C LEU A 7 -50.08 24.55 5.65
N LEU A 8 -49.54 23.97 6.73
CA LEU A 8 -48.13 24.03 7.06
C LEU A 8 -47.40 22.95 6.23
N ALA A 9 -46.74 23.32 5.14
CA ALA A 9 -45.90 22.43 4.35
C ALA A 9 -44.57 22.19 5.06
N PHE A 10 -44.37 21.02 5.62
CA PHE A 10 -43.11 20.57 6.22
C PHE A 10 -42.15 20.08 5.10
N LEU A 11 -41.26 20.97 4.66
CA LEU A 11 -40.17 20.61 3.74
C LEU A 11 -39.14 19.76 4.51
N LEU A 12 -39.19 18.42 4.34
CA LEU A 12 -38.09 17.53 4.75
C LEU A 12 -36.88 17.81 3.84
N PHE A 13 -35.93 18.56 4.37
CA PHE A 13 -34.60 18.65 3.80
C PHE A 13 -33.86 17.32 4.07
N CYS A 14 -33.92 16.40 3.10
CA CYS A 14 -33.07 15.21 3.12
C CYS A 14 -31.62 15.66 2.77
N SER A 15 -30.87 16.06 3.77
CA SER A 15 -29.43 16.30 3.61
C SER A 15 -28.77 14.94 3.37
N THR A 16 -28.49 14.61 2.12
CA THR A 16 -27.56 13.54 1.77
C THR A 16 -26.17 13.99 2.21
N ALA A 17 -25.78 13.61 3.44
CA ALA A 17 -24.41 13.72 3.86
C ALA A 17 -23.57 12.86 2.89
N LEU A 18 -22.80 13.50 2.01
CA LEU A 18 -21.72 12.83 1.28
C LEU A 18 -20.71 12.39 2.34
N PHE A 19 -20.83 11.16 2.82
CA PHE A 19 -19.78 10.56 3.62
C PHE A 19 -18.56 10.41 2.71
N ALA A 20 -17.53 11.21 2.96
CA ALA A 20 -16.22 10.97 2.38
C ALA A 20 -15.83 9.53 2.71
N LYS A 21 -15.45 8.77 1.68
CA LYS A 21 -15.06 7.37 1.85
C LYS A 21 -13.92 7.29 2.88
N GLU A 22 -14.09 6.51 3.93
CA GLU A 22 -13.06 6.35 4.97
C GLU A 22 -11.76 5.85 4.33
N ARG A 23 -10.63 6.48 4.70
CA ARG A 23 -9.32 6.15 4.16
C ARG A 23 -8.76 4.93 4.86
N GLN A 24 -8.35 3.94 4.09
CA GLN A 24 -7.66 2.76 4.59
C GLN A 24 -6.30 3.09 5.20
N PHE A 25 -5.84 2.17 6.04
CA PHE A 25 -4.47 2.11 6.52
C PHE A 25 -3.77 0.92 5.88
N TYR A 26 -2.46 1.02 5.72
CA TYR A 26 -1.66 -0.05 5.14
C TYR A 26 -0.46 -0.32 6.03
N GLN A 27 -0.08 -1.59 6.13
CA GLN A 27 1.22 -1.98 6.68
C GLN A 27 2.07 -2.56 5.56
N ILE A 28 3.30 -2.08 5.44
CA ILE A 28 4.34 -2.78 4.70
C ILE A 28 5.25 -3.42 5.74
N LYS A 29 5.21 -4.74 5.82
CA LYS A 29 6.05 -5.54 6.69
C LYS A 29 7.20 -6.11 5.85
N ILE A 30 8.46 -5.87 6.27
CA ILE A 30 9.64 -6.29 5.52
C ILE A 30 10.41 -7.28 6.38
N TYR A 31 10.53 -8.52 5.89
CA TYR A 31 11.40 -9.51 6.48
C TYR A 31 12.81 -9.35 5.93
N HIS A 32 13.80 -9.27 6.81
CA HIS A 32 15.22 -9.31 6.50
C HIS A 32 15.77 -10.69 6.82
N LEU A 33 16.35 -11.33 5.83
CA LEU A 33 16.80 -12.72 5.89
C LEU A 33 18.26 -12.80 5.45
N THR A 34 19.02 -13.67 6.08
CA THR A 34 20.45 -13.85 5.79
C THR A 34 20.75 -15.16 5.07
N THR A 35 19.76 -16.05 4.95
CA THR A 35 19.93 -17.36 4.32
C THR A 35 18.69 -17.75 3.49
N THR A 36 18.90 -18.59 2.49
CA THR A 36 17.80 -19.19 1.69
C THR A 36 16.92 -20.14 2.53
N SER A 37 17.46 -20.72 3.60
CA SER A 37 16.67 -21.53 4.53
C SER A 37 15.67 -20.69 5.32
N GLN A 38 16.07 -19.48 5.75
CA GLN A 38 15.15 -18.52 6.36
C GLN A 38 14.08 -18.07 5.34
N GLU A 39 14.48 -17.82 4.10
CA GLU A 39 13.56 -17.44 3.03
C GLU A 39 12.49 -18.53 2.82
N ALA A 40 12.89 -19.79 2.68
CA ALA A 40 11.96 -20.90 2.51
C ALA A 40 11.04 -21.08 3.74
N LEU A 41 11.55 -20.87 4.95
CA LEU A 41 10.76 -20.96 6.18
C LEU A 41 9.71 -19.84 6.26
N VAL A 42 10.10 -18.60 5.94
CA VAL A 42 9.18 -17.46 5.92
C VAL A 42 8.15 -17.60 4.80
N ASP A 43 8.54 -18.05 3.61
CA ASP A 43 7.59 -18.33 2.50
C ASP A 43 6.53 -19.36 2.93
N ASN A 44 6.96 -20.49 3.52
CA ASN A 44 6.03 -21.50 4.00
C ASN A 44 5.07 -20.96 5.08
N TYR A 45 5.60 -20.17 6.03
CA TYR A 45 4.78 -19.51 7.06
C TYR A 45 3.76 -18.57 6.43
N LEU A 46 4.18 -17.69 5.52
CA LEU A 46 3.30 -16.74 4.86
C LEU A 46 2.22 -17.46 4.06
N GLU A 47 2.58 -18.45 3.25
CA GLU A 47 1.66 -19.19 2.39
C GLU A 47 0.66 -20.04 3.17
N LYS A 48 1.16 -20.85 4.13
CA LYS A 48 0.35 -21.91 4.77
C LYS A 48 -0.33 -21.47 6.05
N ALA A 49 0.16 -20.42 6.71
CA ALA A 49 -0.33 -20.01 8.00
C ALA A 49 -0.84 -18.55 8.03
N PHE A 50 0.01 -17.58 7.66
CA PHE A 50 -0.26 -16.17 7.89
C PHE A 50 -1.35 -15.59 6.95
N LEU A 51 -1.22 -15.77 5.61
CA LEU A 51 -2.25 -15.29 4.68
C LEU A 51 -3.62 -15.92 4.94
N PRO A 52 -3.74 -17.25 5.11
CA PRO A 52 -5.02 -17.85 5.50
C PRO A 52 -5.60 -17.28 6.80
N ALA A 53 -4.76 -16.91 7.78
CA ALA A 53 -5.21 -16.28 9.01
C ALA A 53 -5.67 -14.84 8.78
N LEU A 54 -4.97 -14.05 7.94
CA LEU A 54 -5.43 -12.72 7.51
C LEU A 54 -6.80 -12.79 6.83
N HIS A 55 -7.03 -13.79 5.97
CA HIS A 55 -8.31 -14.01 5.31
C HIS A 55 -9.44 -14.27 6.33
N ARG A 56 -9.18 -15.08 7.36
CA ARG A 56 -10.12 -15.31 8.46
C ARG A 56 -10.36 -14.08 9.32
N ALA A 57 -9.36 -13.21 9.45
CA ALA A 57 -9.47 -11.90 10.10
C ALA A 57 -10.15 -10.83 9.23
N GLY A 58 -10.66 -11.20 8.03
CA GLY A 58 -11.36 -10.29 7.11
C GLY A 58 -10.47 -9.51 6.14
N ILE A 59 -9.16 -9.77 6.12
CA ILE A 59 -8.18 -9.13 5.20
C ILE A 59 -7.90 -10.09 4.04
N LYS A 60 -8.51 -9.85 2.87
CA LYS A 60 -8.49 -10.81 1.74
C LYS A 60 -7.58 -10.42 0.57
N GLN A 61 -6.91 -9.29 0.64
CA GLN A 61 -6.10 -8.73 -0.45
C GLN A 61 -4.70 -8.34 0.05
N ALA A 62 -4.03 -9.26 0.74
CA ALA A 62 -2.66 -9.07 1.17
C ALA A 62 -1.68 -9.41 0.03
N GLY A 63 -0.68 -8.54 -0.18
CA GLY A 63 0.36 -8.76 -1.19
C GLY A 63 1.62 -9.32 -0.55
N VAL A 64 2.23 -10.32 -1.19
CA VAL A 64 3.56 -10.82 -0.83
C VAL A 64 4.48 -10.73 -2.03
N PHE A 65 5.61 -10.06 -1.86
CA PHE A 65 6.51 -9.72 -2.96
C PHE A 65 7.97 -9.98 -2.60
N LYS A 66 8.76 -10.25 -3.65
CA LYS A 66 10.22 -10.30 -3.57
C LYS A 66 10.84 -9.30 -4.56
N PRO A 67 12.03 -8.73 -4.27
CA PRO A 67 12.75 -7.90 -5.23
C PRO A 67 13.02 -8.64 -6.54
N VAL A 68 12.85 -7.95 -7.68
CA VAL A 68 13.21 -8.47 -9.01
C VAL A 68 14.72 -8.74 -9.08
N THR A 69 15.50 -7.86 -8.45
CA THR A 69 16.95 -8.05 -8.29
C THR A 69 17.20 -8.30 -6.79
N PRO A 70 17.41 -9.57 -6.37
CA PRO A 70 17.64 -9.88 -4.97
C PRO A 70 19.04 -9.42 -4.53
N ASP A 71 19.11 -8.93 -3.29
CA ASP A 71 20.37 -8.77 -2.57
C ASP A 71 20.65 -10.06 -1.79
N THR A 72 21.77 -10.71 -2.06
CA THR A 72 22.14 -11.96 -1.39
C THR A 72 22.64 -11.77 0.03
N ALA A 73 23.05 -10.55 0.39
CA ALA A 73 23.49 -10.20 1.75
C ALA A 73 22.30 -9.82 2.67
N ASP A 74 21.18 -9.39 2.06
CA ASP A 74 19.96 -9.00 2.77
C ASP A 74 18.75 -9.41 1.91
N ILE A 75 18.43 -10.69 1.94
CA ILE A 75 17.25 -11.22 1.24
C ILE A 75 16.00 -10.64 1.89
N ARG A 76 15.09 -10.10 1.08
CA ARG A 76 13.89 -9.42 1.60
C ARG A 76 12.60 -10.01 1.05
N ILE A 77 11.61 -10.13 1.94
CA ILE A 77 10.22 -10.40 1.58
C ILE A 77 9.37 -9.25 2.08
N TYR A 78 8.57 -8.67 1.18
CA TYR A 78 7.68 -7.55 1.44
C TYR A 78 6.25 -8.07 1.55
N VAL A 79 5.56 -7.73 2.64
CA VAL A 79 4.15 -8.08 2.85
C VAL A 79 3.34 -6.79 2.97
N PHE A 80 2.44 -6.56 2.04
CA PHE A 80 1.48 -5.45 2.06
C PHE A 80 0.18 -5.94 2.66
N ILE A 81 -0.31 -5.26 3.69
CA ILE A 81 -1.53 -5.63 4.42
C ILE A 81 -2.45 -4.41 4.48
N PRO A 82 -3.62 -4.42 3.83
CA PRO A 82 -4.60 -3.35 3.93
C PRO A 82 -5.52 -3.53 5.15
N PHE A 83 -5.82 -2.43 5.83
CA PHE A 83 -6.74 -2.35 6.96
C PHE A 83 -7.86 -1.36 6.68
N GLN A 84 -9.07 -1.70 7.05
CA GLN A 84 -10.22 -0.80 6.92
C GLN A 84 -10.18 0.34 7.94
N SER A 85 -9.54 0.12 9.11
CA SER A 85 -9.40 1.12 10.16
C SER A 85 -8.12 0.90 10.98
N MET A 86 -7.72 1.92 11.73
CA MET A 86 -6.63 1.81 12.71
C MET A 86 -6.95 0.77 13.80
N GLU A 87 -8.21 0.64 14.19
CA GLU A 87 -8.63 -0.36 15.16
C GLU A 87 -8.37 -1.79 14.66
N GLN A 88 -8.65 -2.07 13.38
CA GLN A 88 -8.33 -3.37 12.79
C GLN A 88 -6.82 -3.65 12.84
N PHE A 89 -5.98 -2.66 12.54
CA PHE A 89 -4.52 -2.80 12.66
C PHE A 89 -4.08 -3.12 14.09
N VAL A 90 -4.54 -2.34 15.07
CA VAL A 90 -4.14 -2.50 16.49
C VAL A 90 -4.62 -3.85 17.06
N ASN A 91 -5.79 -4.34 16.63
CA ASN A 91 -6.36 -5.59 17.12
C ASN A 91 -5.89 -6.84 16.35
N LEU A 92 -5.13 -6.68 15.25
CA LEU A 92 -4.73 -7.81 14.40
C LEU A 92 -3.96 -8.87 15.18
N ASP A 93 -2.94 -8.47 15.94
CA ASP A 93 -2.11 -9.43 16.69
C ASP A 93 -2.94 -10.25 17.69
N LYS A 94 -3.87 -9.61 18.40
CA LYS A 94 -4.79 -10.31 19.30
C LYS A 94 -5.69 -11.28 18.54
N THR A 95 -6.18 -10.90 17.37
CA THR A 95 -7.02 -11.74 16.50
C THR A 95 -6.23 -12.97 16.02
N LEU A 96 -4.99 -12.77 15.59
CA LEU A 96 -4.11 -13.83 15.12
C LEU A 96 -3.71 -14.78 16.24
N GLN A 97 -3.43 -14.29 17.46
CA GLN A 97 -3.11 -15.13 18.62
C GLN A 97 -4.28 -16.04 19.00
N ALA A 98 -5.51 -15.64 18.77
CA ALA A 98 -6.70 -16.46 19.02
C ALA A 98 -6.98 -17.50 17.92
N ASP A 99 -6.29 -17.42 16.77
CA ASP A 99 -6.50 -18.31 15.63
C ASP A 99 -5.74 -19.65 15.81
N LYS A 100 -6.50 -20.69 16.16
CA LYS A 100 -5.98 -22.03 16.39
C LYS A 100 -5.35 -22.67 15.15
N LEU A 101 -5.83 -22.34 13.93
CA LEU A 101 -5.28 -22.85 12.70
C LEU A 101 -3.95 -22.17 12.36
N LEU A 102 -3.84 -20.87 12.66
CA LEU A 102 -2.53 -20.18 12.56
C LEU A 102 -1.53 -20.85 13.49
N SER A 103 -1.87 -21.02 14.77
CA SER A 103 -1.00 -21.65 15.76
C SER A 103 -0.55 -23.06 15.33
N ALA A 104 -1.47 -23.89 14.82
CA ALA A 104 -1.16 -25.25 14.37
C ALA A 104 -0.23 -25.30 13.16
N ASN A 105 -0.35 -24.32 12.23
CA ASN A 105 0.40 -24.33 10.96
C ASN A 105 1.66 -23.46 10.99
N SER A 106 1.93 -22.73 12.07
CA SER A 106 3.05 -21.80 12.16
C SER A 106 4.21 -22.28 13.03
N GLN A 107 4.12 -23.45 13.67
CA GLN A 107 5.07 -23.92 14.71
C GLN A 107 6.53 -23.85 14.26
N ALA A 108 6.85 -24.27 13.04
CA ALA A 108 8.22 -24.21 12.54
C ALA A 108 8.80 -22.78 12.53
N TYR A 109 7.94 -21.78 12.38
CA TYR A 109 8.31 -20.36 12.39
C TYR A 109 8.22 -19.76 13.81
N THR A 110 7.09 -20.00 14.52
CA THR A 110 6.82 -19.35 15.82
C THR A 110 7.65 -19.96 16.95
N ASP A 111 7.91 -21.26 16.91
CA ASP A 111 8.64 -21.99 17.94
C ASP A 111 10.11 -22.22 17.58
N ALA A 112 10.60 -21.50 16.54
CA ALA A 112 11.98 -21.58 16.11
C ALA A 112 12.93 -21.22 17.28
N PRO A 113 13.96 -22.03 17.53
CA PRO A 113 14.85 -21.79 18.65
C PRO A 113 15.76 -20.57 18.41
N TRP A 114 16.19 -19.92 19.49
CA TRP A 114 17.00 -18.70 19.45
C TRP A 114 18.31 -18.79 18.65
N ASN A 115 18.85 -20.02 18.51
CA ASN A 115 20.06 -20.30 17.74
C ASN A 115 19.80 -20.74 16.29
N ASN A 116 18.53 -20.81 15.88
CA ASN A 116 18.09 -21.04 14.49
C ASN A 116 16.88 -20.15 14.17
N ILE A 117 17.12 -18.85 14.18
CA ILE A 117 16.08 -17.81 14.03
C ILE A 117 15.45 -17.83 12.64
N PRO A 118 14.14 -17.59 12.53
CA PRO A 118 13.43 -17.63 11.24
C PRO A 118 13.70 -16.39 10.37
N PHE A 119 14.19 -15.31 10.92
CA PHE A 119 14.55 -14.06 10.23
C PHE A 119 15.57 -13.26 11.04
N ALA A 120 16.32 -12.37 10.41
CA ALA A 120 17.22 -11.46 11.09
C ALA A 120 16.47 -10.30 11.77
N ARG A 121 15.59 -9.64 11.02
CA ARG A 121 14.77 -8.50 11.51
C ARG A 121 13.45 -8.43 10.74
N ILE A 122 12.50 -7.72 11.33
CA ILE A 122 11.26 -7.30 10.66
C ILE A 122 11.15 -5.78 10.81
N GLU A 123 10.96 -5.08 9.68
CA GLU A 123 10.52 -3.70 9.67
C GLU A 123 9.00 -3.63 9.50
N SER A 124 8.39 -2.62 10.10
CA SER A 124 6.97 -2.32 9.94
C SER A 124 6.81 -0.84 9.58
N ILE A 125 6.17 -0.58 8.46
CA ILE A 125 5.86 0.77 7.99
C ILE A 125 4.34 0.89 7.97
N LEU A 126 3.79 1.84 8.74
CA LEU A 126 2.36 2.11 8.80
C LEU A 126 2.04 3.34 7.96
N LEU A 127 1.05 3.21 7.07
CA LEU A 127 0.69 4.24 6.12
C LEU A 127 -0.82 4.52 6.20
N GLN A 128 -1.21 5.75 5.81
CA GLN A 128 -2.60 6.13 5.60
C GLN A 128 -2.81 6.52 4.14
N ALA A 129 -3.82 5.93 3.51
CA ALA A 129 -4.20 6.18 2.13
C ALA A 129 -4.40 7.66 1.83
N PHE A 130 -4.09 8.11 0.61
CA PHE A 130 -4.39 9.48 0.17
C PHE A 130 -5.90 9.68 -0.05
N PRO A 131 -6.41 10.91 0.12
CA PRO A 131 -7.81 11.22 -0.19
C PRO A 131 -8.18 10.92 -1.64
N GLY A 132 -7.26 11.12 -2.59
CA GLY A 132 -7.48 10.87 -4.02
C GLY A 132 -7.57 9.38 -4.39
N MET A 133 -7.12 8.49 -3.49
CA MET A 133 -7.27 7.03 -3.60
C MET A 133 -7.44 6.45 -2.19
N PRO A 134 -8.63 6.62 -1.56
CA PRO A 134 -8.84 6.30 -0.15
C PRO A 134 -8.84 4.79 0.15
N ILE A 135 -9.00 3.94 -0.86
CA ILE A 135 -9.03 2.48 -0.76
C ILE A 135 -8.07 1.92 -1.79
N MET A 136 -7.31 0.89 -1.41
CA MET A 136 -6.45 0.17 -2.34
C MET A 136 -7.25 -0.47 -3.49
N GLU A 137 -6.61 -0.64 -4.64
CA GLU A 137 -7.16 -1.38 -5.76
C GLU A 137 -6.24 -2.57 -6.11
N ALA A 138 -6.83 -3.77 -6.17
CA ALA A 138 -6.09 -4.91 -6.70
C ALA A 138 -5.90 -4.73 -8.22
N PRO A 139 -4.67 -4.82 -8.73
CA PRO A 139 -4.43 -4.57 -10.14
C PRO A 139 -5.00 -5.68 -11.03
N VAL A 140 -5.65 -5.28 -12.12
CA VAL A 140 -6.12 -6.19 -13.16
C VAL A 140 -5.07 -6.22 -14.28
N LEU A 141 -4.15 -7.18 -14.21
CA LEU A 141 -3.07 -7.36 -15.18
C LEU A 141 -3.27 -8.65 -15.97
N SER A 142 -2.98 -8.62 -17.28
CA SER A 142 -3.12 -9.78 -18.16
C SER A 142 -1.93 -10.73 -18.14
N ALA A 143 -0.75 -10.22 -17.79
CA ALA A 143 0.46 -11.04 -17.71
C ALA A 143 0.42 -12.04 -16.53
N PRO A 144 1.10 -13.18 -16.62
CA PRO A 144 1.30 -14.08 -15.50
C PRO A 144 2.11 -13.38 -14.37
N LYS A 145 1.91 -13.81 -13.13
CA LYS A 145 2.58 -13.18 -11.95
C LYS A 145 4.10 -13.13 -12.10
N SER A 146 4.71 -14.10 -12.73
CA SER A 146 6.16 -14.18 -12.96
C SER A 146 6.73 -13.09 -13.85
N GLU A 147 5.90 -12.40 -14.63
CA GLU A 147 6.32 -11.34 -15.56
C GLU A 147 5.97 -9.94 -15.04
N ARG A 148 4.97 -9.86 -14.13
CA ARG A 148 4.48 -8.59 -13.59
C ARG A 148 5.57 -7.83 -12.85
N VAL A 149 5.52 -6.51 -12.95
CA VAL A 149 6.36 -5.58 -12.19
C VAL A 149 5.48 -4.75 -11.28
N TYR A 150 5.78 -4.79 -9.99
CA TYR A 150 5.21 -3.91 -8.97
C TYR A 150 6.30 -2.91 -8.57
N GLU A 151 6.10 -1.66 -8.88
CA GLU A 151 7.05 -0.60 -8.59
C GLU A 151 6.65 0.11 -7.31
N LEU A 152 7.36 -0.20 -6.22
CA LEU A 152 7.22 0.46 -4.94
C LEU A 152 8.14 1.67 -4.90
N ARG A 153 7.57 2.86 -4.70
CA ARG A 153 8.31 4.10 -4.56
C ARG A 153 8.18 4.67 -3.17
N SER A 154 9.26 5.25 -2.67
CA SER A 154 9.36 5.93 -1.39
C SER A 154 9.98 7.30 -1.62
N TYR A 155 9.28 8.38 -1.25
CA TYR A 155 9.72 9.75 -1.43
C TYR A 155 9.86 10.44 -0.09
N GLU A 156 11.11 10.63 0.35
CA GLU A 156 11.46 11.37 1.55
C GLU A 156 11.43 12.87 1.25
N SER A 157 10.88 13.65 2.15
CA SER A 157 10.84 15.11 2.04
C SER A 157 11.80 15.77 3.02
N PRO A 158 12.37 16.95 2.69
CA PRO A 158 13.33 17.62 3.56
C PRO A 158 12.71 18.18 4.85
N SER A 159 11.37 18.34 4.91
CA SER A 159 10.61 18.67 6.11
C SER A 159 9.13 18.34 5.95
N GLU A 160 8.37 18.43 7.06
CA GLU A 160 6.92 18.20 7.06
C GLU A 160 6.18 19.15 6.11
N LYS A 161 6.61 20.41 5.99
CA LYS A 161 6.04 21.37 5.04
C LYS A 161 6.13 20.87 3.59
N TYR A 162 7.30 20.42 3.18
CA TYR A 162 7.52 19.90 1.85
C TYR A 162 6.78 18.58 1.60
N HIS A 163 6.67 17.74 2.63
CA HIS A 163 5.85 16.54 2.58
C HIS A 163 4.36 16.87 2.34
N ILE A 164 3.80 17.82 3.10
CA ILE A 164 2.42 18.28 2.92
C ILE A 164 2.21 18.77 1.49
N ASN A 165 3.16 19.55 0.94
CA ASN A 165 3.10 20.02 -0.44
C ASN A 165 3.18 18.87 -1.45
N LYS A 166 4.03 17.86 -1.23
CA LYS A 166 4.10 16.70 -2.13
C LYS A 166 2.80 15.89 -2.10
N VAL A 167 2.22 15.69 -0.91
CA VAL A 167 0.89 15.06 -0.77
C VAL A 167 -0.20 15.88 -1.48
N LYS A 168 -0.16 17.22 -1.38
CA LYS A 168 -1.06 18.12 -2.11
C LYS A 168 -0.90 17.97 -3.63
N MET A 169 0.33 17.88 -4.13
CA MET A 169 0.62 17.66 -5.56
C MET A 169 -0.05 16.38 -6.08
N PHE A 170 0.03 15.27 -5.33
CA PHE A 170 -0.64 14.01 -5.69
C PHE A 170 -2.16 14.13 -5.73
N ASN A 171 -2.76 14.85 -4.78
CA ASN A 171 -4.22 14.91 -4.60
C ASN A 171 -4.84 16.08 -5.37
N THR A 172 -4.74 17.30 -4.85
CA THR A 172 -5.36 18.49 -5.46
C THR A 172 -4.60 19.01 -6.69
N GLY A 173 -3.30 18.71 -6.82
CA GLY A 173 -2.51 18.90 -8.04
C GLY A 173 -2.82 17.89 -9.13
N ASP A 174 -3.60 16.85 -8.82
CA ASP A 174 -4.10 15.82 -9.73
C ASP A 174 -3.01 14.92 -10.36
N GLU A 175 -1.85 14.75 -9.71
CA GLU A 175 -0.82 13.79 -10.18
C GLU A 175 -1.41 12.36 -10.28
N ILE A 176 -2.29 11.96 -9.34
CA ILE A 176 -3.03 10.69 -9.38
C ILE A 176 -3.92 10.59 -10.63
N GLY A 177 -4.62 11.67 -10.99
CA GLY A 177 -5.45 11.72 -12.19
C GLY A 177 -4.64 11.60 -13.48
N ILE A 178 -3.44 12.20 -13.52
CA ILE A 178 -2.49 12.04 -14.64
C ILE A 178 -2.07 10.57 -14.77
N PHE A 179 -1.64 9.92 -13.68
CA PHE A 179 -1.30 8.49 -13.68
C PHE A 179 -2.46 7.64 -14.21
N LYS A 180 -3.66 7.84 -13.66
CA LYS A 180 -4.86 7.09 -14.06
C LYS A 180 -5.18 7.26 -15.54
N SER A 181 -5.11 8.48 -16.08
CA SER A 181 -5.40 8.77 -17.48
C SER A 181 -4.40 8.16 -18.46
N LEU A 182 -3.18 7.87 -17.98
CA LEU A 182 -2.11 7.22 -18.74
C LEU A 182 -2.07 5.70 -18.53
N GLY A 183 -3.08 5.11 -17.88
CA GLY A 183 -3.21 3.67 -17.72
C GLY A 183 -2.34 3.05 -16.62
N PHE A 184 -1.80 3.85 -15.70
CA PHE A 184 -1.13 3.29 -14.52
C PHE A 184 -2.15 2.57 -13.62
N HIS A 185 -1.85 1.33 -13.26
CA HIS A 185 -2.61 0.56 -12.30
C HIS A 185 -1.94 0.66 -10.92
N ALA A 186 -2.38 1.63 -10.13
CA ALA A 186 -1.87 1.79 -8.78
C ALA A 186 -2.55 0.84 -7.81
N VAL A 187 -1.77 0.26 -6.88
CA VAL A 187 -2.29 -0.47 -5.73
C VAL A 187 -2.70 0.49 -4.63
N PHE A 188 -1.85 1.48 -4.34
CA PHE A 188 -2.11 2.51 -3.34
C PHE A 188 -1.22 3.74 -3.54
N TYR A 189 -1.65 4.86 -2.97
CA TYR A 189 -0.86 6.06 -2.65
C TYR A 189 -1.11 6.40 -1.19
N ALA A 190 -0.05 6.63 -0.39
CA ALA A 190 -0.20 6.82 1.05
C ALA A 190 0.91 7.65 1.68
N SER A 191 0.61 8.34 2.80
CA SER A 191 1.62 8.92 3.68
C SER A 191 2.08 7.91 4.71
N VAL A 192 3.38 7.84 4.96
CA VAL A 192 3.93 7.11 6.11
C VAL A 192 3.55 7.89 7.38
N ILE A 193 2.84 7.24 8.29
CA ILE A 193 2.44 7.81 9.59
C ILE A 193 3.26 7.26 10.76
N SER A 194 3.92 6.11 10.56
CA SER A 194 4.90 5.55 11.49
C SER A 194 5.84 4.62 10.72
N GLY A 195 7.14 4.81 10.87
CA GLY A 195 8.16 4.02 10.20
C GLY A 195 9.48 4.78 10.05
N PRO A 196 10.47 4.21 9.38
CA PRO A 196 11.74 4.87 9.12
C PRO A 196 11.60 5.98 8.07
N ARG A 197 12.59 6.89 8.06
CA ARG A 197 12.81 7.89 6.99
C ARG A 197 11.66 8.89 6.79
N MET A 198 10.98 9.27 7.87
CA MET A 198 9.94 10.29 7.84
C MET A 198 10.55 11.71 7.80
N PRO A 199 9.86 12.72 7.19
CA PRO A 199 8.55 12.62 6.51
C PRO A 199 8.67 11.91 5.16
N ASN A 200 7.76 10.98 4.88
CA ASN A 200 7.84 10.10 3.72
C ASN A 200 6.43 9.76 3.20
N LEU A 201 6.30 9.64 1.90
CA LEU A 201 5.15 9.02 1.26
C LEU A 201 5.60 7.81 0.43
N MET A 202 4.71 6.85 0.31
CA MET A 202 4.95 5.67 -0.52
C MET A 202 3.75 5.40 -1.42
N TYR A 203 4.02 4.82 -2.57
CA TYR A 203 2.99 4.33 -3.48
C TYR A 203 3.49 3.14 -4.29
N MET A 204 2.55 2.37 -4.81
CA MET A 204 2.85 1.20 -5.63
C MET A 204 2.03 1.23 -6.92
N THR A 205 2.72 1.20 -8.06
CA THR A 205 2.13 1.06 -9.39
C THR A 205 2.53 -0.28 -10.01
N THR A 206 1.71 -0.80 -10.91
CA THR A 206 1.87 -2.16 -11.44
C THR A 206 1.80 -2.19 -12.95
N PHE A 207 2.51 -3.12 -13.54
CA PHE A 207 2.69 -3.24 -14.99
C PHE A 207 2.77 -4.73 -15.40
N ASN A 208 2.38 -5.01 -16.63
CA ASN A 208 2.47 -6.37 -17.19
C ASN A 208 3.93 -6.84 -17.39
N SER A 209 4.86 -5.90 -17.66
CA SER A 209 6.29 -6.19 -17.81
C SER A 209 7.13 -4.95 -17.50
N LYS A 210 8.45 -5.09 -17.55
CA LYS A 210 9.38 -3.97 -17.42
C LYS A 210 9.28 -3.00 -18.59
N GLU A 211 9.09 -3.49 -19.81
CA GLU A 211 8.91 -2.71 -21.02
C GLU A 211 7.61 -1.92 -20.98
N ASP A 212 6.52 -2.53 -20.51
CA ASP A 212 5.23 -1.87 -20.28
C ASP A 212 5.38 -0.72 -19.26
N ARG A 213 6.08 -0.96 -18.17
CA ARG A 213 6.44 0.06 -17.18
C ARG A 213 7.20 1.22 -17.82
N ASP A 214 8.22 0.94 -18.60
CA ASP A 214 9.08 1.99 -19.20
C ASP A 214 8.31 2.83 -20.22
N ALA A 215 7.39 2.23 -20.97
CA ALA A 215 6.49 2.93 -21.88
C ALA A 215 5.55 3.90 -21.13
N HIS A 216 4.95 3.45 -20.03
CA HIS A 216 4.08 4.29 -19.19
C HIS A 216 4.83 5.48 -18.58
N TRP A 217 6.01 5.26 -18.01
CA TRP A 217 6.82 6.35 -17.45
C TRP A 217 7.33 7.33 -18.50
N LYS A 218 7.63 6.85 -19.70
CA LYS A 218 7.96 7.73 -20.85
C LYS A 218 6.77 8.62 -21.22
N ALA A 219 5.57 8.04 -21.28
CA ALA A 219 4.33 8.79 -21.55
C ALA A 219 4.06 9.82 -20.45
N PHE A 220 4.19 9.45 -19.17
CA PHE A 220 4.03 10.36 -18.03
C PHE A 220 4.99 11.55 -18.10
N SER A 221 6.27 11.30 -18.33
CA SER A 221 7.29 12.36 -18.43
C SER A 221 7.06 13.31 -19.62
N ALA A 222 6.40 12.84 -20.67
CA ALA A 222 6.07 13.63 -21.85
C ALA A 222 4.72 14.39 -21.71
N ASP A 223 3.86 14.02 -20.76
CA ASP A 223 2.50 14.57 -20.60
C ASP A 223 2.55 16.09 -20.29
N PRO A 224 1.83 16.94 -21.04
CA PRO A 224 1.81 18.39 -20.81
C PRO A 224 1.30 18.77 -19.43
N ARG A 225 0.34 18.02 -18.86
CA ARG A 225 -0.22 18.29 -17.52
C ARG A 225 0.86 18.05 -16.45
N TRP A 226 1.61 16.96 -16.57
CA TRP A 226 2.75 16.70 -15.69
C TRP A 226 3.81 17.78 -15.78
N LYS A 227 4.19 18.19 -17.02
CA LYS A 227 5.18 19.26 -17.21
C LYS A 227 4.73 20.57 -16.58
N SER A 228 3.45 20.93 -16.74
CA SER A 228 2.89 22.15 -16.14
C SER A 228 2.85 22.03 -14.60
N LEU A 229 2.38 20.90 -14.05
CA LEU A 229 2.29 20.67 -12.63
C LEU A 229 3.66 20.68 -11.94
N SER A 230 4.62 19.95 -12.52
CA SER A 230 5.97 19.82 -11.95
C SER A 230 6.81 21.11 -12.05
N ALA A 231 6.44 22.04 -12.91
CA ALA A 231 7.08 23.34 -13.05
C ALA A 231 6.61 24.40 -12.06
N LEU A 232 5.55 24.12 -11.29
CA LEU A 232 5.06 25.07 -10.30
C LEU A 232 6.07 25.21 -9.15
N GLU A 233 6.44 26.46 -8.83
CA GLU A 233 7.36 26.80 -7.75
C GLU A 233 6.92 26.21 -6.40
N GLU A 234 5.61 26.16 -6.16
CA GLU A 234 5.02 25.57 -4.97
C GLU A 234 5.47 24.12 -4.73
N TYR A 235 5.73 23.36 -5.80
CA TYR A 235 6.10 21.94 -5.72
C TYR A 235 7.60 21.69 -5.89
N SER A 236 8.40 22.75 -5.99
CA SER A 236 9.85 22.63 -6.05
C SER A 236 10.42 22.07 -4.73
N HIS A 237 11.52 21.32 -4.82
CA HIS A 237 12.26 20.78 -3.66
C HIS A 237 11.45 19.89 -2.69
N ASN A 238 10.30 19.37 -3.10
CA ASN A 238 9.43 18.56 -2.24
C ASN A 238 10.02 17.18 -1.89
N VAL A 239 10.97 16.69 -2.67
CA VAL A 239 11.61 15.38 -2.49
C VAL A 239 13.11 15.57 -2.30
N SER A 240 13.64 15.11 -1.16
CA SER A 240 15.07 15.09 -0.84
C SER A 240 15.73 13.78 -1.26
N LYS A 241 14.99 12.67 -1.23
CA LYS A 241 15.45 11.35 -1.67
C LYS A 241 14.28 10.54 -2.22
N SER A 242 14.54 9.79 -3.29
CA SER A 242 13.58 8.84 -3.85
C SER A 242 14.22 7.46 -3.96
N ASP A 243 13.55 6.46 -3.40
CA ASP A 243 13.88 5.06 -3.61
C ASP A 243 12.85 4.42 -4.53
N ILE A 244 13.31 3.64 -5.49
CA ILE A 244 12.48 2.91 -6.45
C ILE A 244 12.87 1.44 -6.35
N LEU A 245 11.90 0.61 -5.98
CA LEU A 245 12.09 -0.82 -5.85
C LEU A 245 11.16 -1.58 -6.79
N PHE A 246 11.74 -2.45 -7.60
CA PHE A 246 10.98 -3.37 -8.45
C PHE A 246 10.75 -4.67 -7.72
N LEU A 247 9.48 -5.02 -7.58
CA LEU A 247 9.00 -6.19 -6.88
C LEU A 247 8.26 -7.12 -7.84
N ARG A 248 8.24 -8.40 -7.51
CA ARG A 248 7.44 -9.43 -8.19
C ARG A 248 6.59 -10.15 -7.16
N PRO A 249 5.29 -10.33 -7.42
CA PRO A 249 4.43 -11.08 -6.51
C PRO A 249 4.84 -12.56 -6.52
N VAL A 250 4.84 -13.17 -5.35
CA VAL A 250 4.97 -14.63 -5.24
C VAL A 250 3.68 -15.32 -5.70
N ASN A 251 3.75 -16.61 -6.02
CA ASN A 251 2.59 -17.33 -6.55
C ASN A 251 1.38 -17.31 -5.60
N TYR A 252 1.61 -17.35 -4.30
CA TYR A 252 0.56 -17.33 -3.27
C TYR A 252 0.14 -15.91 -2.83
N SER A 253 0.71 -14.84 -3.38
CA SER A 253 0.23 -13.46 -3.15
C SER A 253 -1.22 -13.31 -3.62
N ASP A 254 -2.06 -12.57 -2.88
CA ASP A 254 -3.44 -12.30 -3.32
C ASP A 254 -3.48 -11.31 -4.50
N ILE A 255 -2.51 -10.40 -4.56
CA ILE A 255 -2.38 -9.36 -5.60
C ILE A 255 -1.02 -9.41 -6.29
#